data_e03d755b51e2570b3efa1fd86419403e
#
_entry.id   e03d755b51e2570b3efa1fd86419403e
#
_cell.length_a   1.000
_cell.length_b   1.000
_cell.length_c   1.000
_cell.angle_alpha   90.00
_cell.angle_beta   90.00
_cell.angle_gamma   90.00
#
_symmetry.space_group_name_H-M   'P 1'
#
loop_
_entity.id
_entity.type
_entity.pdbx_description
1 polymer ?
#
loop_
_entity_poly.entity_id
_entity_poly.type
_entity_poly.pdbx_seq_one_letter_code
_entity_poly.pdbx_strand_id
1 'polypeptide(L)'
;MDFNVRNKVLFFVWGFALATGWTVSYYLHDLMSSMALTVFWTVLMSMPVIVSIKWMTQHDSSSLPAPWILTAAVGVGFSFAVIEGYFMIPELQNYAVFWFFLPAMAFAATTYYFDGIISQMYTGVALINFIVAGSLLFRPEIMQEYYAIAGVTQALPLLYHAYIYEA
;
A
#
# COMPACT_ATOMS: atom_id res chain seq x y z
N MET A 1 -18.83 20.13 -3.40
CA MET A 1 -18.49 18.99 -2.52
C MET A 1 -17.27 19.40 -1.73
N ASP A 2 -17.34 19.34 -0.42
CA ASP A 2 -16.35 19.93 0.48
C ASP A 2 -14.99 19.22 0.35
N PHE A 3 -13.87 19.95 0.50
CA PHE A 3 -12.50 19.43 0.38
C PHE A 3 -12.27 18.22 1.31
N ASN A 4 -12.84 18.29 2.53
CA ASN A 4 -12.76 17.23 3.52
C ASN A 4 -13.42 15.92 3.07
N VAL A 5 -14.62 15.98 2.48
CA VAL A 5 -15.36 14.78 2.02
C VAL A 5 -14.63 14.04 0.91
N ARG A 6 -13.90 14.77 0.06
CA ARG A 6 -13.17 14.18 -1.08
C ARG A 6 -11.91 13.46 -0.66
N ASN A 7 -11.16 14.02 0.29
CA ASN A 7 -9.98 13.36 0.86
C ASN A 7 -10.36 12.06 1.57
N LYS A 8 -11.48 12.07 2.28
CA LYS A 8 -12.05 10.88 2.90
C LYS A 8 -12.24 9.72 1.92
N VAL A 9 -12.88 9.99 0.78
CA VAL A 9 -13.10 8.97 -0.26
C VAL A 9 -11.77 8.41 -0.77
N LEU A 10 -10.77 9.28 -1.00
CA LEU A 10 -9.45 8.86 -1.44
C LEU A 10 -8.80 7.87 -0.46
N PHE A 11 -8.71 8.23 0.82
CA PHE A 11 -8.11 7.37 1.84
C PHE A 11 -8.91 6.11 2.10
N PHE A 12 -10.24 6.20 2.08
CA PHE A 12 -11.11 5.04 2.22
C PHE A 12 -10.88 4.01 1.10
N VAL A 13 -10.82 4.46 -0.15
CA VAL A 13 -10.64 3.56 -1.30
C VAL A 13 -9.28 2.88 -1.26
N TRP A 14 -8.20 3.61 -0.93
CA TRP A 14 -6.86 3.02 -0.76
C TRP A 14 -6.83 2.05 0.42
N GLY A 15 -7.34 2.45 1.58
CA GLY A 15 -7.37 1.61 2.77
C GLY A 15 -8.19 0.33 2.56
N PHE A 16 -9.36 0.45 1.91
CA PHE A 16 -10.21 -0.70 1.59
C PHE A 16 -9.55 -1.67 0.61
N ALA A 17 -8.91 -1.15 -0.44
CA ALA A 17 -8.20 -1.98 -1.41
C ALA A 17 -7.04 -2.73 -0.73
N LEU A 18 -6.24 -2.07 0.09
CA LEU A 18 -5.16 -2.72 0.83
C LEU A 18 -5.69 -3.76 1.83
N ALA A 19 -6.74 -3.44 2.61
CA ALA A 19 -7.35 -4.40 3.53
C ALA A 19 -7.84 -5.66 2.80
N THR A 20 -8.58 -5.46 1.70
CA THR A 20 -9.10 -6.57 0.88
C THR A 20 -7.95 -7.37 0.27
N GLY A 21 -6.97 -6.71 -0.33
CA GLY A 21 -5.83 -7.35 -0.97
C GLY A 21 -5.03 -8.22 -0.02
N TRP A 22 -4.67 -7.70 1.14
CA TRP A 22 -3.90 -8.45 2.14
C TRP A 22 -4.72 -9.57 2.78
N THR A 23 -6.01 -9.37 3.03
CA THR A 23 -6.91 -10.43 3.54
C THR A 23 -7.02 -11.58 2.54
N VAL A 24 -7.27 -11.28 1.28
CA VAL A 24 -7.34 -12.31 0.22
C VAL A 24 -5.99 -13.02 0.08
N SER A 25 -4.87 -12.28 0.09
CA SER A 25 -3.53 -12.87 0.02
C SER A 25 -3.27 -13.80 1.21
N TYR A 26 -3.67 -13.42 2.42
CA TYR A 26 -3.50 -14.25 3.62
C TYR A 26 -4.20 -15.61 3.50
N TYR A 27 -5.46 -15.63 3.02
CA TYR A 27 -6.25 -16.86 2.95
C TYR A 27 -6.03 -17.68 1.67
N LEU A 28 -5.63 -17.06 0.58
CA LEU A 28 -5.62 -17.70 -0.74
C LEU A 28 -4.23 -17.84 -1.37
N HIS A 29 -3.15 -17.36 -0.73
CA HIS A 29 -1.81 -17.41 -1.34
C HIS A 29 -1.35 -18.84 -1.69
N ASP A 30 -1.73 -19.84 -0.88
CA ASP A 30 -1.41 -21.26 -1.15
C ASP A 30 -2.27 -21.87 -2.26
N LEU A 31 -3.42 -21.27 -2.56
CA LEU A 31 -4.38 -21.75 -3.55
C LEU A 31 -4.24 -21.06 -4.92
N MET A 32 -3.57 -19.91 -4.95
CA MET A 32 -3.40 -19.09 -6.16
C MET A 32 -1.97 -19.19 -6.66
N SER A 33 -1.82 -19.27 -7.99
CA SER A 33 -0.48 -19.07 -8.58
C SER A 33 -0.02 -17.63 -8.38
N SER A 34 1.30 -17.41 -8.37
CA SER A 34 1.88 -16.07 -8.26
C SER A 34 1.34 -15.11 -9.34
N MET A 35 1.14 -15.60 -10.55
CA MET A 35 0.52 -14.84 -11.63
C MET A 35 -0.93 -14.46 -11.31
N ALA A 36 -1.75 -15.40 -10.82
CA ALA A 36 -3.13 -15.12 -10.45
C ALA A 36 -3.23 -14.10 -9.33
N LEU A 37 -2.37 -14.20 -8.32
CA LEU A 37 -2.30 -13.23 -7.22
C LEU A 37 -1.87 -11.83 -7.72
N THR A 38 -0.90 -11.75 -8.62
CA THR A 38 -0.45 -10.48 -9.20
C THR A 38 -1.53 -9.84 -10.06
N VAL A 39 -2.25 -10.62 -10.88
CA VAL A 39 -3.40 -10.13 -11.64
C VAL A 39 -4.50 -9.62 -10.71
N PHE A 40 -4.82 -10.36 -9.66
CA PHE A 40 -5.78 -9.94 -8.63
C PHE A 40 -5.38 -8.58 -8.02
N TRP A 41 -4.13 -8.41 -7.60
CA TRP A 41 -3.62 -7.15 -7.06
C TRP A 41 -3.68 -6.02 -8.09
N THR A 42 -3.36 -6.30 -9.36
CA THR A 42 -3.43 -5.30 -10.44
C THR A 42 -4.85 -4.78 -10.63
N VAL A 43 -5.83 -5.68 -10.70
CA VAL A 43 -7.24 -5.33 -10.82
C VAL A 43 -7.71 -4.54 -9.59
N LEU A 44 -7.38 -5.00 -8.39
CA LEU A 44 -7.78 -4.35 -7.14
C LEU A 44 -7.18 -2.94 -7.02
N MET A 45 -5.90 -2.75 -7.33
CA MET A 45 -5.22 -1.45 -7.26
C MET A 45 -5.64 -0.49 -8.38
N SER A 46 -6.22 -0.96 -9.47
CA SER A 46 -6.71 -0.08 -10.54
C SER A 46 -7.79 0.89 -10.04
N MET A 47 -8.65 0.46 -9.11
CA MET A 47 -9.72 1.29 -8.55
C MET A 47 -9.19 2.52 -7.78
N PRO A 48 -8.33 2.39 -6.75
CA PRO A 48 -7.79 3.55 -6.06
C PRO A 48 -6.91 4.42 -6.96
N VAL A 49 -6.21 3.86 -7.95
CA VAL A 49 -5.43 4.62 -8.92
C VAL A 49 -6.34 5.49 -9.78
N ILE A 50 -7.44 4.95 -10.33
CA ILE A 50 -8.42 5.71 -11.13
C ILE A 50 -9.05 6.83 -10.30
N VAL A 51 -9.45 6.53 -9.05
CA VAL A 51 -10.00 7.55 -8.14
C VAL A 51 -8.97 8.64 -7.86
N SER A 52 -7.70 8.27 -7.66
CA SER A 52 -6.60 9.21 -7.42
C SER A 52 -6.33 10.12 -8.61
N ILE A 53 -6.28 9.58 -9.83
CA ILE A 53 -6.10 10.35 -11.06
C ILE A 53 -7.26 11.32 -11.23
N LYS A 54 -8.51 10.85 -11.08
CA LYS A 54 -9.69 11.72 -11.14
C LYS A 54 -9.64 12.81 -10.08
N TRP A 55 -9.18 12.50 -8.87
CA TRP A 55 -9.00 13.46 -7.80
C TRP A 55 -7.96 14.54 -8.17
N MET A 56 -6.80 14.14 -8.71
CA MET A 56 -5.75 15.09 -9.15
C MET A 56 -6.21 16.00 -10.28
N THR A 57 -6.99 15.49 -11.24
CA THR A 57 -7.50 16.30 -12.36
C THR A 57 -8.57 17.32 -11.95
N GLN A 58 -9.21 17.12 -10.80
CA GLN A 58 -10.23 18.03 -10.26
C GLN A 58 -9.68 19.09 -9.28
N HIS A 59 -8.38 18.99 -8.92
CA HIS A 59 -7.75 19.86 -7.93
C HIS A 59 -6.41 20.35 -8.46
N ASP A 60 -6.38 21.60 -8.86
CA ASP A 60 -5.31 22.28 -9.62
C ASP A 60 -3.90 22.26 -9.02
N SER A 61 -3.61 21.51 -7.97
CA SER A 61 -2.24 21.47 -7.43
C SER A 61 -1.95 20.38 -6.42
N SER A 62 -2.86 19.44 -6.15
CA SER A 62 -2.58 18.45 -5.11
C SER A 62 -1.92 17.19 -5.67
N SER A 63 -0.65 17.02 -5.32
CA SER A 63 0.11 15.80 -5.59
C SER A 63 -0.05 14.73 -4.48
N LEU A 64 -0.98 14.93 -3.55
CA LEU A 64 -1.22 14.01 -2.42
C LEU A 64 -1.33 12.53 -2.80
N PRO A 65 -2.06 12.12 -3.84
CA PRO A 65 -2.12 10.70 -4.22
C PRO A 65 -0.94 10.23 -5.08
N ALA A 66 -0.05 11.11 -5.55
CA ALA A 66 1.04 10.74 -6.43
C ALA A 66 1.98 9.67 -5.84
N PRO A 67 2.41 9.72 -4.56
CA PRO A 67 3.22 8.66 -3.97
C PRO A 67 2.54 7.30 -4.01
N TRP A 68 1.23 7.24 -3.81
CA TRP A 68 0.44 6.01 -3.81
C TRP A 68 0.24 5.44 -5.22
N ILE A 69 -0.01 6.30 -6.21
CA ILE A 69 -0.07 5.89 -7.62
C ILE A 69 1.28 5.31 -8.04
N LEU A 70 2.38 5.97 -7.69
CA LEU A 70 3.74 5.50 -7.99
C LEU A 70 4.02 4.16 -7.32
N THR A 71 3.67 4.02 -6.04
CA THR A 71 3.80 2.77 -5.27
C THR A 71 3.05 1.61 -5.96
N ALA A 72 1.79 1.83 -6.36
CA ALA A 72 1.02 0.82 -7.05
C ALA A 72 1.64 0.45 -8.42
N ALA A 73 2.02 1.45 -9.22
CA ALA A 73 2.60 1.23 -10.54
C ALA A 73 3.94 0.49 -10.48
N VAL A 74 4.84 0.92 -9.58
CA VAL A 74 6.15 0.29 -9.38
C VAL A 74 5.98 -1.10 -8.79
N GLY A 75 5.10 -1.27 -7.79
CA GLY A 75 4.85 -2.56 -7.14
C GLY A 75 4.30 -3.59 -8.12
N VAL A 76 3.27 -3.24 -8.89
CA VAL A 76 2.69 -4.13 -9.89
C VAL A 76 3.70 -4.44 -11.01
N GLY A 77 4.38 -3.42 -11.55
CA GLY A 77 5.39 -3.60 -12.59
C GLY A 77 6.54 -4.50 -12.14
N PHE A 78 7.03 -4.30 -10.92
CA PHE A 78 8.07 -5.16 -10.33
C PHE A 78 7.57 -6.61 -10.15
N SER A 79 6.33 -6.79 -9.70
CA SER A 79 5.75 -8.13 -9.52
C SER A 79 5.69 -8.90 -10.84
N PHE A 80 5.25 -8.28 -11.92
CA PHE A 80 5.27 -8.90 -13.24
C PHE A 80 6.69 -9.20 -13.71
N ALA A 81 7.63 -8.27 -13.53
CA ALA A 81 9.02 -8.45 -13.94
C ALA A 81 9.69 -9.63 -13.20
N VAL A 82 9.36 -9.84 -11.91
CA VAL A 82 9.85 -11.01 -11.15
C VAL A 82 9.24 -12.31 -11.68
N ILE A 83 7.93 -12.34 -11.96
CA ILE A 83 7.24 -13.54 -12.44
C ILE A 83 7.74 -13.93 -13.84
N GLU A 84 7.99 -12.97 -14.71
CA GLU A 84 8.52 -13.17 -16.06
C GLU A 84 10.04 -13.47 -16.07
N GLY A 85 10.70 -13.48 -14.92
CA GLY A 85 12.11 -13.83 -14.78
C GLY A 85 13.11 -12.74 -15.19
N TYR A 86 12.64 -11.49 -15.36
CA TYR A 86 13.55 -10.35 -15.62
C TYR A 86 14.43 -10.01 -14.42
N PHE A 87 13.96 -10.33 -13.21
CA PHE A 87 14.73 -10.24 -11.99
C PHE A 87 14.79 -11.60 -11.33
N MET A 88 16.01 -12.12 -11.17
CA MET A 88 16.24 -13.31 -10.35
C MET A 88 16.24 -12.87 -8.87
N ILE A 89 15.07 -12.96 -8.25
CA ILE A 89 14.97 -12.85 -6.79
C ILE A 89 14.94 -14.27 -6.25
N PRO A 90 16.07 -14.73 -5.66
CA PRO A 90 16.21 -16.14 -5.28
C PRO A 90 15.22 -16.60 -4.21
N GLU A 91 14.63 -15.66 -3.49
CA GLU A 91 13.85 -15.98 -2.30
C GLU A 91 12.61 -15.08 -2.20
N LEU A 92 11.47 -15.69 -1.88
CA LEU A 92 10.18 -15.02 -1.70
C LEU A 92 10.24 -13.90 -0.65
N GLN A 93 11.12 -14.02 0.35
CA GLN A 93 11.34 -12.99 1.38
C GLN A 93 11.79 -11.64 0.80
N ASN A 94 12.66 -11.65 -0.22
CA ASN A 94 13.13 -10.43 -0.86
C ASN A 94 12.00 -9.71 -1.60
N TYR A 95 11.06 -10.48 -2.15
CA TYR A 95 9.84 -9.96 -2.73
C TYR A 95 8.92 -9.31 -1.67
N ALA A 96 8.77 -9.95 -0.52
CA ALA A 96 8.00 -9.42 0.60
C ALA A 96 8.59 -8.11 1.15
N VAL A 97 9.93 -8.02 1.29
CA VAL A 97 10.64 -6.79 1.69
C VAL A 97 10.22 -5.61 0.83
N PHE A 98 10.13 -5.80 -0.47
CA PHE A 98 9.74 -4.75 -1.42
C PHE A 98 8.32 -4.21 -1.15
N TRP A 99 7.37 -5.11 -0.82
CA TRP A 99 5.99 -4.75 -0.54
C TRP A 99 5.76 -4.10 0.84
N PHE A 100 6.76 -4.06 1.70
CA PHE A 100 6.78 -3.19 2.88
C PHE A 100 7.53 -1.89 2.60
N PHE A 101 8.64 -1.95 1.85
CA PHE A 101 9.46 -0.78 1.56
C PHE A 101 8.70 0.28 0.75
N LEU A 102 7.97 -0.11 -0.31
CA LEU A 102 7.25 0.83 -1.16
C LEU A 102 6.12 1.59 -0.41
N PRO A 103 5.22 0.92 0.34
CA PRO A 103 4.24 1.62 1.15
C PRO A 103 4.88 2.49 2.24
N ALA A 104 6.01 2.08 2.83
CA ALA A 104 6.74 2.91 3.78
C ALA A 104 7.15 4.25 3.16
N MET A 105 7.66 4.24 1.92
CA MET A 105 7.99 5.45 1.16
C MET A 105 6.74 6.30 0.87
N ALA A 106 5.61 5.66 0.50
CA ALA A 106 4.37 6.37 0.26
C ALA A 106 3.83 7.05 1.54
N PHE A 107 3.86 6.35 2.67
CA PHE A 107 3.49 6.94 3.97
C PHE A 107 4.43 8.09 4.36
N ALA A 108 5.74 7.92 4.23
CA ALA A 108 6.72 8.97 4.50
C ALA A 108 6.47 10.21 3.63
N ALA A 109 6.21 10.04 2.33
CA ALA A 109 5.86 11.14 1.44
C ALA A 109 4.52 11.80 1.82
N THR A 110 3.55 11.02 2.31
CA THR A 110 2.24 11.52 2.72
C THR A 110 2.34 12.45 3.95
N THR A 111 3.36 12.30 4.80
CA THR A 111 3.54 13.18 5.97
C THR A 111 3.67 14.65 5.60
N TYR A 112 4.21 14.96 4.41
CA TYR A 112 4.38 16.35 3.95
C TYR A 112 3.08 17.10 3.66
N TYR A 113 1.96 16.38 3.56
CA TYR A 113 0.66 16.97 3.25
C TYR A 113 -0.20 17.23 4.48
N PHE A 114 0.26 16.81 5.66
CA PHE A 114 -0.50 16.91 6.90
C PHE A 114 0.36 17.38 8.05
N ASP A 115 -0.30 17.99 9.05
CA ASP A 115 0.32 18.45 10.28
C ASP A 115 -0.21 17.66 11.48
N GLY A 116 0.42 17.87 12.64
CA GLY A 116 -0.03 17.37 13.92
C GLY A 116 -0.08 15.84 14.01
N ILE A 117 -1.16 15.31 14.55
CA ILE A 117 -1.30 13.89 14.88
C ILE A 117 -1.34 13.00 13.62
N ILE A 118 -1.86 13.52 12.51
CA ILE A 118 -1.95 12.77 11.24
C ILE A 118 -0.55 12.56 10.64
N SER A 119 0.27 13.62 10.62
CA SER A 119 1.67 13.52 10.18
C SER A 119 2.45 12.54 11.06
N GLN A 120 2.28 12.61 12.40
CA GLN A 120 2.92 11.68 13.34
C GLN A 120 2.47 10.23 13.10
N MET A 121 1.18 9.99 12.85
CA MET A 121 0.65 8.68 12.53
C MET A 121 1.32 8.11 11.27
N TYR A 122 1.38 8.87 10.18
CA TYR A 122 2.01 8.42 8.94
C TYR A 122 3.52 8.20 9.09
N THR A 123 4.20 9.04 9.86
CA THR A 123 5.61 8.84 10.21
C THR A 123 5.81 7.54 10.96
N GLY A 124 5.01 7.27 11.99
CA GLY A 124 5.06 6.03 12.76
C GLY A 124 4.82 4.79 11.90
N VAL A 125 3.81 4.85 11.03
CA VAL A 125 3.49 3.77 10.09
C VAL A 125 4.62 3.53 9.07
N ALA A 126 5.21 4.58 8.53
CA ALA A 126 6.37 4.47 7.64
C ALA A 126 7.53 3.76 8.34
N LEU A 127 7.85 4.15 9.57
CA LEU A 127 8.90 3.53 10.38
C LEU A 127 8.60 2.05 10.65
N ILE A 128 7.37 1.69 11.02
CA ILE A 128 6.97 0.30 11.24
C ILE A 128 7.18 -0.53 9.97
N ASN A 129 6.73 -0.04 8.82
CA ASN A 129 6.91 -0.76 7.56
C ASN A 129 8.40 -0.89 7.19
N PHE A 130 9.26 0.11 7.43
CA PHE A 130 10.71 -0.01 7.25
C PHE A 130 11.34 -1.05 8.18
N ILE A 131 10.92 -1.07 9.46
CA ILE A 131 11.42 -2.06 10.44
C ILE A 131 11.01 -3.47 10.01
N VAL A 132 9.76 -3.67 9.58
CA VAL A 132 9.28 -4.97 9.09
C VAL A 132 10.04 -5.39 7.84
N ALA A 133 10.22 -4.48 6.86
CA ALA A 133 11.04 -4.75 5.68
C ALA A 133 12.46 -5.20 6.05
N GLY A 134 13.12 -4.48 6.96
CA GLY A 134 14.45 -4.85 7.47
C GLY A 134 14.45 -6.18 8.22
N SER A 135 13.42 -6.45 9.05
CA SER A 135 13.30 -7.69 9.81
C SER A 135 13.16 -8.91 8.90
N LEU A 136 12.43 -8.80 7.80
CA LEU A 136 12.26 -9.87 6.82
C LEU A 136 13.57 -10.31 6.16
N LEU A 137 14.56 -9.41 6.04
CA LEU A 137 15.87 -9.75 5.52
C LEU A 137 16.66 -10.71 6.48
N PHE A 138 16.39 -10.63 7.78
CA PHE A 138 17.10 -11.38 8.81
C PHE A 138 16.27 -12.51 9.43
N ARG A 139 14.95 -12.44 9.32
CA ARG A 139 13.99 -13.33 9.94
C ARG A 139 12.92 -13.79 8.95
N PRO A 140 13.31 -14.59 7.93
CA PRO A 140 12.37 -15.05 6.89
C PRO A 140 11.25 -15.94 7.43
N GLU A 141 11.42 -16.53 8.60
CA GLU A 141 10.41 -17.38 9.25
C GLU A 141 9.12 -16.66 9.62
N ILE A 142 9.11 -15.31 9.71
CA ILE A 142 7.88 -14.52 9.97
C ILE A 142 7.04 -14.28 8.72
N MET A 143 7.37 -14.93 7.61
CA MET A 143 6.66 -14.69 6.33
C MET A 143 5.19 -15.06 6.35
N GLN A 144 4.78 -16.02 7.17
CA GLN A 144 3.37 -16.41 7.24
C GLN A 144 2.52 -15.30 7.85
N GLU A 145 3.03 -14.58 8.83
CA GLU A 145 2.36 -13.45 9.49
C GLU A 145 2.44 -12.17 8.66
N TYR A 146 3.30 -12.14 7.65
CA TYR A 146 3.56 -10.99 6.79
C TYR A 146 2.28 -10.38 6.20
N TYR A 147 1.36 -11.20 5.67
CA TYR A 147 0.12 -10.69 5.08
C TYR A 147 -0.78 -10.00 6.10
N ALA A 148 -0.88 -10.55 7.32
CA ALA A 148 -1.65 -9.96 8.40
C ALA A 148 -1.02 -8.64 8.89
N ILE A 149 0.31 -8.64 9.07
CA ILE A 149 1.07 -7.43 9.44
C ILE A 149 0.89 -6.35 8.39
N ALA A 150 1.02 -6.67 7.09
CA ALA A 150 0.82 -5.72 6.01
C ALA A 150 -0.61 -5.17 5.99
N GLY A 151 -1.62 -6.01 6.15
CA GLY A 151 -3.02 -5.60 6.25
C GLY A 151 -3.25 -4.57 7.35
N VAL A 152 -2.70 -4.83 8.54
CA VAL A 152 -2.82 -3.92 9.68
C VAL A 152 -2.03 -2.63 9.47
N THR A 153 -0.75 -2.72 9.13
CA THR A 153 0.14 -1.55 9.08
C THR A 153 -0.09 -0.66 7.85
N GLN A 154 -0.67 -1.18 6.79
CA GLN A 154 -0.88 -0.42 5.56
C GLN A 154 -2.33 0.03 5.36
N ALA A 155 -3.32 -0.77 5.76
CA ALA A 155 -4.72 -0.43 5.55
C ALA A 155 -5.32 0.41 6.70
N LEU A 156 -5.08 0.04 7.96
CA LEU A 156 -5.72 0.71 9.10
C LEU A 156 -5.42 2.20 9.18
N PRO A 157 -4.19 2.71 8.94
CA PRO A 157 -3.92 4.15 9.00
C PRO A 157 -4.74 4.95 8.00
N LEU A 158 -4.93 4.41 6.79
CA LEU A 158 -5.73 5.06 5.75
C LEU A 158 -7.22 5.04 6.08
N LEU A 159 -7.73 3.90 6.56
CA LEU A 159 -9.13 3.78 7.01
C LEU A 159 -9.41 4.68 8.23
N TYR A 160 -8.48 4.71 9.19
CA TYR A 160 -8.59 5.60 10.34
C TYR A 160 -8.58 7.07 9.91
N HIS A 161 -7.68 7.45 9.00
CA HIS A 161 -7.65 8.81 8.46
C HIS A 161 -8.97 9.17 7.76
N ALA A 162 -9.52 8.25 6.95
CA ALA A 162 -10.83 8.43 6.35
C ALA A 162 -11.95 8.63 7.38
N TYR A 163 -11.87 7.91 8.50
CA TYR A 163 -12.85 8.00 9.58
C TYR A 163 -12.79 9.33 10.34
N ILE A 164 -11.60 9.78 10.75
CA ILE A 164 -11.46 11.02 11.56
C ILE A 164 -11.78 12.30 10.79
N TYR A 165 -11.82 12.27 9.46
CA TYR A 165 -12.35 13.40 8.67
C TYR A 165 -13.87 13.61 8.85
N GLU A 166 -14.55 12.73 9.59
CA GLU A 166 -15.96 12.92 9.99
C GLU A 166 -16.15 13.67 11.31
N ALA A 167 -15.11 13.74 12.14
CA ALA A 167 -15.17 14.38 13.44
C ALA A 167 -14.68 15.81 13.39
#